data_97d4fa66e461c0784121dc0b0e0ad05e
#
_entry.id   97d4fa66e461c0784121dc0b0e0ad05e
#
_cell.length_a   1.000
_cell.length_b   1.000
_cell.length_c   1.000
_cell.angle_alpha   90.00
_cell.angle_beta   90.00
_cell.angle_gamma   90.00
#
_symmetry.space_group_name_H-M   'P 1'
#
loop_
_entity.id
_entity.type
_entity.pdbx_description
1 polymer ?
#
loop_
_entity_poly.entity_id
_entity_poly.type
_entity_poly.pdbx_seq_one_letter_code
_entity_poly.pdbx_strand_id
1 'polypeptide(L)'
;MSEVGASAGTSEVLVSFRGVQKSYDGENLIVKDLNLDIRKGEFLTLLGPSGSGKTTSLMMLAGFETPTAGEILLAGRSINNVPPHKRDIGMVFQNYALFPHMTVAENLAFPLSVRGLNRTDISERVKRVLSMVQLDAFAQRYPAQLSGGQQQRVALARALVFEPQLVLMDEPLGALDKQLREHMQMEIKHLHQRLG
;
A
#
# COMPACT_ATOMS: atom_id res chain seq x y z
N MET A 1 -23.84 13.79 38.68
CA MET A 1 -23.00 14.44 37.65
C MET A 1 -21.67 13.71 37.66
N SER A 2 -21.52 12.76 36.73
CA SER A 2 -20.28 11.97 36.60
C SER A 2 -19.85 12.16 35.16
N GLU A 3 -18.76 12.93 34.97
CA GLU A 3 -18.12 13.11 33.67
C GLU A 3 -17.46 11.81 33.26
N VAL A 4 -17.95 11.24 32.15
CA VAL A 4 -17.27 10.16 31.46
C VAL A 4 -16.18 10.81 30.58
N GLY A 5 -14.98 10.85 31.08
CA GLY A 5 -13.81 11.26 30.33
C GLY A 5 -13.57 10.26 29.18
N ALA A 6 -13.91 10.64 27.97
CA ALA A 6 -13.45 9.94 26.77
C ALA A 6 -11.94 10.15 26.64
N SER A 7 -11.17 9.13 26.97
CA SER A 7 -9.75 9.02 26.67
C SER A 7 -9.58 8.96 25.15
N ALA A 8 -9.39 10.10 24.50
CA ALA A 8 -8.89 10.18 23.14
C ALA A 8 -7.43 9.74 23.16
N GLY A 9 -7.18 8.45 22.93
CA GLY A 9 -5.83 7.94 22.70
C GLY A 9 -5.21 8.72 21.55
N THR A 10 -4.12 9.46 21.83
CA THR A 10 -3.31 10.12 20.80
C THR A 10 -2.58 9.03 20.02
N SER A 11 -3.23 8.52 18.95
CA SER A 11 -2.58 7.57 18.07
C SER A 11 -1.35 8.23 17.46
N GLU A 12 -0.21 7.54 17.54
CA GLU A 12 1.09 7.98 17.06
C GLU A 12 1.04 8.33 15.57
N VAL A 13 1.64 9.46 15.17
CA VAL A 13 1.77 9.83 13.77
C VAL A 13 2.78 8.92 13.10
N LEU A 14 2.32 8.17 12.11
CA LEU A 14 3.17 7.24 11.34
C LEU A 14 3.85 7.94 10.16
N VAL A 15 3.09 8.75 9.40
CA VAL A 15 3.61 9.48 8.23
C VAL A 15 3.36 10.96 8.41
N SER A 16 4.36 11.80 8.10
CA SER A 16 4.20 13.25 8.00
C SER A 16 4.75 13.76 6.69
N PHE A 17 3.96 14.54 5.98
CA PHE A 17 4.40 15.41 4.88
C PHE A 17 4.55 16.83 5.44
N ARG A 18 5.68 17.46 5.21
CA ARG A 18 6.02 18.81 5.70
C ARG A 18 6.43 19.71 4.55
N GLY A 19 5.54 20.58 4.09
CA GLY A 19 5.78 21.52 3.02
C GLY A 19 6.25 20.85 1.72
N VAL A 20 5.75 19.64 1.41
CA VAL A 20 6.24 18.83 0.30
C VAL A 20 5.81 19.42 -1.03
N GLN A 21 6.78 19.62 -1.92
CA GLN A 21 6.58 20.10 -3.27
C GLN A 21 7.15 19.11 -4.29
N LYS A 22 6.54 19.05 -5.46
CA LYS A 22 7.05 18.30 -6.61
C LYS A 22 6.83 19.04 -7.92
N SER A 23 7.91 19.24 -8.65
CA SER A 23 7.93 19.65 -10.04
C SER A 23 8.75 18.64 -10.86
N TYR A 24 8.39 18.42 -12.12
CA TYR A 24 9.16 17.59 -13.06
C TYR A 24 9.96 18.44 -14.05
N ASP A 25 9.51 19.68 -14.31
CA ASP A 25 10.11 20.61 -15.25
C ASP A 25 10.88 21.77 -14.56
N GLY A 26 10.79 21.86 -13.25
CA GLY A 26 11.38 22.93 -12.44
C GLY A 26 10.53 24.21 -12.38
N GLU A 27 9.46 24.31 -13.17
CA GLU A 27 8.60 25.50 -13.25
C GLU A 27 7.21 25.26 -12.67
N ASN A 28 6.57 24.15 -13.06
CA ASN A 28 5.21 23.84 -12.67
C ASN A 28 5.17 22.86 -11.49
N LEU A 29 4.57 23.28 -10.38
CA LEU A 29 4.38 22.43 -9.22
C LEU A 29 3.12 21.55 -9.38
N ILE A 30 3.31 20.24 -9.49
CA ILE A 30 2.23 19.24 -9.46
C ILE A 30 1.74 19.03 -8.03
N VAL A 31 2.67 18.98 -7.08
CA VAL A 31 2.37 19.04 -5.64
C VAL A 31 2.96 20.37 -5.14
N LYS A 32 2.11 21.26 -4.59
CA LYS A 32 2.50 22.66 -4.32
C LYS A 32 2.98 22.88 -2.89
N ASP A 33 2.27 22.36 -1.91
CA ASP A 33 2.57 22.50 -0.47
C ASP A 33 1.76 21.46 0.29
N LEU A 34 2.19 20.19 0.20
CA LEU A 34 1.49 19.11 0.88
C LEU A 34 1.94 19.05 2.34
N ASN A 35 1.00 19.30 3.24
CA ASN A 35 1.13 19.13 4.68
C ASN A 35 0.06 18.13 5.13
N LEU A 36 0.47 16.97 5.65
CA LEU A 36 -0.45 15.90 6.01
C LEU A 36 0.19 14.98 7.05
N ASP A 37 -0.51 14.73 8.13
CA ASP A 37 -0.16 13.70 9.10
C ASP A 37 -1.11 12.52 8.97
N ILE A 38 -0.55 11.30 8.93
CA ILE A 38 -1.30 10.04 8.89
C ILE A 38 -0.93 9.26 10.15
N ARG A 39 -1.94 8.83 10.89
CA ARG A 39 -1.76 8.12 12.16
C ARG A 39 -1.62 6.62 11.94
N LYS A 40 -1.00 5.94 12.89
CA LYS A 40 -0.93 4.48 12.89
C LYS A 40 -2.34 3.88 12.96
N GLY A 41 -2.62 2.89 12.10
CA GLY A 41 -3.93 2.26 11.98
C GLY A 41 -4.99 3.13 11.28
N GLU A 42 -4.63 4.27 10.69
CA GLU A 42 -5.56 5.12 9.96
C GLU A 42 -5.77 4.62 8.52
N PHE A 43 -7.03 4.59 8.08
CA PHE A 43 -7.40 4.37 6.68
C PHE A 43 -7.67 5.70 6.00
N LEU A 44 -6.71 6.19 5.24
CA LEU A 44 -6.80 7.47 4.53
C LEU A 44 -7.12 7.27 3.05
N THR A 45 -8.03 8.08 2.52
CA THR A 45 -8.34 8.11 1.08
C THR A 45 -8.03 9.50 0.51
N LEU A 46 -7.19 9.54 -0.53
CA LEU A 46 -6.91 10.75 -1.30
C LEU A 46 -7.93 10.89 -2.43
N LEU A 47 -8.73 11.96 -2.39
CA LEU A 47 -9.72 12.28 -3.42
C LEU A 47 -9.30 13.53 -4.20
N GLY A 48 -9.61 13.56 -5.48
CA GLY A 48 -9.33 14.70 -6.35
C GLY A 48 -9.36 14.32 -7.83
N PRO A 49 -9.41 15.32 -8.72
CA PRO A 49 -9.41 15.09 -10.17
C PRO A 49 -8.10 14.45 -10.65
N SER A 50 -8.11 13.94 -11.89
CA SER A 50 -6.88 13.50 -12.55
C SER A 50 -5.88 14.66 -12.62
N GLY A 51 -4.59 14.38 -12.39
CA GLY A 51 -3.54 15.40 -12.37
C GLY A 51 -3.42 16.19 -11.06
N SER A 52 -4.21 15.93 -10.04
CA SER A 52 -4.11 16.64 -8.74
C SER A 52 -2.93 16.21 -7.85
N GLY A 53 -2.02 15.38 -8.34
CA GLY A 53 -0.83 14.97 -7.60
C GLY A 53 -0.99 13.77 -6.67
N LYS A 54 -2.15 13.05 -6.66
CA LYS A 54 -2.38 11.88 -5.79
C LYS A 54 -1.34 10.77 -6.00
N THR A 55 -1.25 10.26 -7.22
CA THR A 55 -0.26 9.25 -7.61
C THR A 55 1.17 9.73 -7.32
N THR A 56 1.48 10.99 -7.65
CA THR A 56 2.80 11.59 -7.38
C THR A 56 3.12 11.59 -5.88
N SER A 57 2.16 11.92 -5.03
CA SER A 57 2.33 11.91 -3.57
C SER A 57 2.55 10.48 -3.05
N LEU A 58 1.80 9.49 -3.55
CA LEU A 58 2.02 8.08 -3.23
C LEU A 58 3.40 7.59 -3.71
N MET A 59 3.83 7.97 -4.93
CA MET A 59 5.14 7.61 -5.47
C MET A 59 6.30 8.24 -4.67
N MET A 60 6.14 9.47 -4.19
CA MET A 60 7.12 10.10 -3.29
C MET A 60 7.20 9.36 -1.95
N LEU A 61 6.06 8.99 -1.37
CA LEU A 61 6.01 8.21 -0.11
C LEU A 61 6.59 6.80 -0.29
N ALA A 62 6.31 6.14 -1.42
CA ALA A 62 6.87 4.83 -1.77
C ALA A 62 8.38 4.88 -2.11
N GLY A 63 8.92 6.06 -2.49
CA GLY A 63 10.32 6.26 -2.83
C GLY A 63 10.67 6.05 -4.30
N PHE A 64 9.68 6.00 -5.16
CA PHE A 64 9.89 5.98 -6.62
C PHE A 64 10.11 7.39 -7.18
N GLU A 65 9.68 8.41 -6.44
CA GLU A 65 9.90 9.81 -6.75
C GLU A 65 10.54 10.53 -5.55
N THR A 66 11.36 11.53 -5.83
CA THR A 66 11.96 12.39 -4.79
C THR A 66 11.22 13.73 -4.77
N PRO A 67 10.84 14.28 -3.62
CA PRO A 67 10.26 15.60 -3.53
C PRO A 67 11.27 16.66 -4.01
N THR A 68 10.79 17.71 -4.67
CA THR A 68 11.63 18.87 -5.08
C THR A 68 11.97 19.74 -3.87
N ALA A 69 11.04 19.87 -2.93
CA ALA A 69 11.23 20.56 -1.66
C ALA A 69 10.37 19.93 -0.56
N GLY A 70 10.65 20.27 0.68
CA GLY A 70 9.96 19.73 1.85
C GLY A 70 10.50 18.38 2.28
N GLU A 71 9.82 17.77 3.24
CA GLU A 71 10.27 16.54 3.88
C GLU A 71 9.13 15.56 4.10
N ILE A 72 9.42 14.27 3.89
CA ILE A 72 8.53 13.16 4.21
C ILE A 72 9.15 12.36 5.34
N LEU A 73 8.41 12.20 6.42
CA LEU A 73 8.81 11.45 7.60
C LEU A 73 8.00 10.16 7.71
N LEU A 74 8.66 9.06 8.07
CA LEU A 74 8.04 7.78 8.40
C LEU A 74 8.51 7.38 9.80
N ALA A 75 7.59 7.22 10.73
CA ALA A 75 7.89 6.99 12.15
C ALA A 75 8.92 8.00 12.69
N GLY A 76 8.72 9.29 12.37
CA GLY A 76 9.58 10.39 12.79
C GLY A 76 10.95 10.48 12.10
N ARG A 77 11.26 9.62 11.14
CA ARG A 77 12.54 9.61 10.40
C ARG A 77 12.34 10.07 8.96
N SER A 78 13.20 10.96 8.48
CA SER A 78 13.18 11.41 7.09
C SER A 78 13.46 10.25 6.13
N ILE A 79 12.60 10.11 5.11
CA ILE A 79 12.72 9.06 4.09
C ILE A 79 13.01 9.60 2.69
N ASN A 80 13.25 10.89 2.51
CA ASN A 80 13.46 11.50 1.19
C ASN A 80 14.54 10.76 0.36
N ASN A 81 15.64 10.35 1.02
CA ASN A 81 16.77 9.68 0.38
C ASN A 81 16.80 8.16 0.63
N VAL A 82 15.76 7.60 1.23
CA VAL A 82 15.67 6.15 1.48
C VAL A 82 15.09 5.47 0.23
N PRO A 83 15.77 4.48 -0.39
CA PRO A 83 15.25 3.81 -1.56
C PRO A 83 14.02 2.94 -1.22
N PRO A 84 13.12 2.66 -2.19
CA PRO A 84 11.84 1.97 -1.98
C PRO A 84 11.95 0.67 -1.17
N HIS A 85 12.92 -0.18 -1.50
CA HIS A 85 13.11 -1.50 -0.87
C HIS A 85 13.54 -1.45 0.61
N LYS A 86 13.91 -0.25 1.13
CA LYS A 86 14.31 -0.03 2.52
C LYS A 86 13.25 0.72 3.34
N ARG A 87 12.12 1.11 2.74
CA ARG A 87 11.07 1.88 3.44
C ARG A 87 10.09 1.02 4.22
N ASP A 88 10.09 -0.28 3.99
CA ASP A 88 9.15 -1.24 4.59
C ASP A 88 7.67 -0.87 4.35
N ILE A 89 7.39 -0.44 3.13
CA ILE A 89 6.08 -0.03 2.63
C ILE A 89 5.59 -1.04 1.59
N GLY A 90 4.35 -1.52 1.76
CA GLY A 90 3.66 -2.30 0.75
C GLY A 90 3.01 -1.39 -0.29
N MET A 91 3.03 -1.78 -1.58
CA MET A 91 2.38 -1.01 -2.63
C MET A 91 1.54 -1.88 -3.56
N VAL A 92 0.32 -1.40 -3.81
CA VAL A 92 -0.59 -1.94 -4.83
C VAL A 92 -0.73 -0.90 -5.93
N PHE A 93 -0.27 -1.25 -7.14
CA PHE A 93 -0.34 -0.40 -8.32
C PHE A 93 -1.70 -0.53 -9.02
N GLN A 94 -2.09 0.46 -9.79
CA GLN A 94 -3.34 0.52 -10.54
C GLN A 94 -3.55 -0.70 -11.47
N ASN A 95 -2.47 -1.21 -12.09
CA ASN A 95 -2.47 -2.37 -12.96
C ASN A 95 -2.04 -3.67 -12.25
N TYR A 96 -2.09 -3.67 -10.88
CA TYR A 96 -1.66 -4.75 -9.99
C TYR A 96 -0.19 -5.13 -10.08
N ALA A 97 0.50 -4.88 -11.19
CA ALA A 97 1.92 -5.16 -11.46
C ALA A 97 2.35 -6.58 -11.03
N LEU A 98 1.50 -7.59 -11.27
CA LEU A 98 1.85 -8.98 -11.00
C LEU A 98 2.89 -9.46 -12.01
N PHE A 99 3.80 -10.31 -11.56
CA PHE A 99 4.80 -10.95 -12.42
C PHE A 99 4.09 -12.04 -13.25
N PRO A 100 3.93 -11.86 -14.58
CA PRO A 100 3.10 -12.76 -15.40
C PRO A 100 3.69 -14.16 -15.58
N HIS A 101 5.01 -14.29 -15.41
CA HIS A 101 5.77 -15.54 -15.51
C HIS A 101 5.91 -16.30 -14.20
N MET A 102 5.34 -15.77 -13.12
CA MET A 102 5.31 -16.38 -11.79
C MET A 102 3.89 -16.80 -11.43
N THR A 103 3.75 -17.92 -10.75
CA THR A 103 2.49 -18.35 -10.13
C THR A 103 2.06 -17.37 -9.02
N VAL A 104 0.85 -17.52 -8.52
CA VAL A 104 0.36 -16.74 -7.36
C VAL A 104 1.29 -16.93 -6.16
N ALA A 105 1.62 -18.18 -5.81
CA ALA A 105 2.53 -18.47 -4.70
C ALA A 105 3.90 -17.82 -4.88
N GLU A 106 4.47 -17.86 -6.09
CA GLU A 106 5.76 -17.23 -6.40
C GLU A 106 5.69 -15.71 -6.34
N ASN A 107 4.61 -15.08 -6.82
CA ASN A 107 4.37 -13.65 -6.66
C ASN A 107 4.38 -13.21 -5.18
N LEU A 108 3.78 -14.02 -4.30
CA LEU A 108 3.77 -13.76 -2.85
C LEU A 108 5.12 -14.07 -2.19
N ALA A 109 5.83 -15.09 -2.65
CA ALA A 109 7.14 -15.47 -2.13
C ALA A 109 8.23 -14.45 -2.47
N PHE A 110 8.12 -13.78 -3.62
CA PHE A 110 9.14 -12.88 -4.15
C PHE A 110 9.60 -11.80 -3.16
N PRO A 111 8.71 -10.97 -2.54
CA PRO A 111 9.14 -9.95 -1.60
C PRO A 111 9.81 -10.51 -0.33
N LEU A 112 9.49 -11.74 0.06
CA LEU A 112 10.10 -12.42 1.20
C LEU A 112 11.51 -12.94 0.85
N SER A 113 11.68 -13.50 -0.35
CA SER A 113 13.00 -13.97 -0.83
C SER A 113 13.99 -12.82 -0.99
N VAL A 114 13.54 -11.67 -1.50
CA VAL A 114 14.37 -10.46 -1.61
C VAL A 114 14.83 -9.96 -0.22
N ARG A 115 14.03 -10.20 0.82
CA ARG A 115 14.38 -9.88 2.21
C ARG A 115 15.25 -10.95 2.88
N GLY A 116 15.59 -12.02 2.18
CA GLY A 116 16.49 -13.06 2.66
C GLY A 116 15.86 -14.07 3.65
N LEU A 117 14.53 -14.18 3.69
CA LEU A 117 13.87 -15.18 4.51
C LEU A 117 14.19 -16.60 4.00
N ASN A 118 14.25 -17.57 4.93
CA ASN A 118 14.43 -18.96 4.57
C ASN A 118 13.17 -19.57 3.94
N ARG A 119 13.29 -20.73 3.29
CA ARG A 119 12.21 -21.38 2.52
C ARG A 119 11.01 -21.77 3.40
N THR A 120 11.25 -22.19 4.62
CA THR A 120 10.19 -22.60 5.56
C THR A 120 9.32 -21.40 5.93
N ASP A 121 9.92 -20.31 6.38
CA ASP A 121 9.23 -19.07 6.75
C ASP A 121 8.46 -18.49 5.55
N ILE A 122 9.05 -18.53 4.35
CA ILE A 122 8.37 -18.10 3.12
C ILE A 122 7.11 -18.93 2.89
N SER A 123 7.22 -20.27 2.94
CA SER A 123 6.10 -21.18 2.70
C SER A 123 4.95 -20.94 3.70
N GLU A 124 5.28 -20.77 4.98
CA GLU A 124 4.28 -20.53 6.03
C GLU A 124 3.57 -19.17 5.86
N ARG A 125 4.33 -18.11 5.58
CA ARG A 125 3.76 -16.76 5.35
C ARG A 125 2.89 -16.73 4.09
N VAL A 126 3.35 -17.33 2.99
CA VAL A 126 2.59 -17.42 1.74
C VAL A 126 1.27 -18.16 1.97
N LYS A 127 1.29 -19.32 2.65
CA LYS A 127 0.08 -20.09 2.97
C LYS A 127 -0.89 -19.26 3.82
N ARG A 128 -0.41 -18.61 4.88
CA ARG A 128 -1.23 -17.76 5.76
C ARG A 128 -1.92 -16.63 4.98
N VAL A 129 -1.18 -15.93 4.12
CA VAL A 129 -1.73 -14.80 3.37
C VAL A 129 -2.68 -15.28 2.27
N LEU A 130 -2.42 -16.42 1.60
CA LEU A 130 -3.36 -17.03 0.65
C LEU A 130 -4.72 -17.32 1.30
N SER A 131 -4.72 -17.92 2.49
CA SER A 131 -5.94 -18.17 3.24
C SER A 131 -6.64 -16.87 3.66
N MET A 132 -5.89 -15.84 4.06
CA MET A 132 -6.43 -14.53 4.42
C MET A 132 -7.23 -13.89 3.28
N VAL A 133 -6.74 -14.01 2.04
CA VAL A 133 -7.39 -13.46 0.83
C VAL A 133 -8.26 -14.48 0.09
N GLN A 134 -8.47 -15.67 0.65
CA GLN A 134 -9.32 -16.76 0.09
C GLN A 134 -8.85 -17.22 -1.30
N LEU A 135 -7.55 -17.40 -1.48
CA LEU A 135 -6.94 -17.82 -2.74
C LEU A 135 -6.13 -19.11 -2.63
N ASP A 136 -6.35 -19.94 -1.60
CA ASP A 136 -5.61 -21.20 -1.37
C ASP A 136 -5.63 -22.12 -2.60
N ALA A 137 -6.80 -22.27 -3.23
CA ALA A 137 -6.96 -23.13 -4.42
C ALA A 137 -6.28 -22.57 -5.69
N PHE A 138 -5.80 -21.32 -5.65
CA PHE A 138 -5.22 -20.64 -6.80
C PHE A 138 -3.70 -20.49 -6.72
N ALA A 139 -3.06 -21.03 -5.69
CA ALA A 139 -1.63 -20.86 -5.40
C ALA A 139 -0.72 -21.17 -6.62
N GLN A 140 -1.08 -22.19 -7.42
CA GLN A 140 -0.29 -22.64 -8.58
C GLN A 140 -0.73 -22.03 -9.91
N ARG A 141 -1.74 -21.14 -9.92
CA ARG A 141 -2.17 -20.46 -11.13
C ARG A 141 -1.27 -19.28 -11.46
N TYR A 142 -1.20 -18.97 -12.74
CA TYR A 142 -0.56 -17.75 -13.27
C TYR A 142 -1.56 -16.58 -13.28
N PRO A 143 -1.11 -15.32 -13.24
CA PRO A 143 -2.00 -14.15 -13.29
C PRO A 143 -3.01 -14.17 -14.43
N ALA A 144 -2.61 -14.61 -15.63
CA ALA A 144 -3.50 -14.71 -16.79
C ALA A 144 -4.68 -15.69 -16.62
N GLN A 145 -4.62 -16.58 -15.62
CA GLN A 145 -5.66 -17.57 -15.31
C GLN A 145 -6.62 -17.09 -14.22
N LEU A 146 -6.49 -15.84 -13.78
CA LEU A 146 -7.26 -15.24 -12.70
C LEU A 146 -8.21 -14.16 -13.22
N SER A 147 -9.37 -14.01 -12.57
CA SER A 147 -10.23 -12.85 -12.77
C SER A 147 -9.56 -11.57 -12.25
N GLY A 148 -10.02 -10.38 -12.69
CA GLY A 148 -9.50 -9.09 -12.23
C GLY A 148 -9.54 -8.94 -10.70
N GLY A 149 -10.63 -9.34 -10.05
CA GLY A 149 -10.74 -9.33 -8.59
C GLY A 149 -9.80 -10.32 -7.90
N GLN A 150 -9.51 -11.48 -8.52
CA GLN A 150 -8.50 -12.41 -8.00
C GLN A 150 -7.09 -11.83 -8.14
N GLN A 151 -6.76 -11.22 -9.28
CA GLN A 151 -5.46 -10.55 -9.48
C GLN A 151 -5.25 -9.42 -8.47
N GLN A 152 -6.29 -8.64 -8.20
CA GLN A 152 -6.25 -7.59 -7.18
C GLN A 152 -5.97 -8.16 -5.79
N ARG A 153 -6.66 -9.25 -5.39
CA ARG A 153 -6.41 -9.91 -4.12
C ARG A 153 -4.99 -10.46 -4.02
N VAL A 154 -4.42 -10.97 -5.12
CA VAL A 154 -3.00 -11.38 -5.16
C VAL A 154 -2.08 -10.18 -4.97
N ALA A 155 -2.34 -9.03 -5.63
CA ALA A 155 -1.53 -7.83 -5.47
C ALA A 155 -1.58 -7.28 -4.03
N LEU A 156 -2.76 -7.29 -3.42
CA LEU A 156 -2.94 -6.92 -2.02
C LEU A 156 -2.21 -7.88 -1.08
N ALA A 157 -2.37 -9.18 -1.29
CA ALA A 157 -1.66 -10.22 -0.53
C ALA A 157 -0.13 -10.07 -0.65
N ARG A 158 0.38 -9.76 -1.84
CA ARG A 158 1.82 -9.52 -2.07
C ARG A 158 2.33 -8.28 -1.32
N ALA A 159 1.51 -7.23 -1.24
CA ALA A 159 1.85 -6.04 -0.48
C ALA A 159 1.87 -6.27 1.04
N LEU A 160 1.09 -7.25 1.54
CA LEU A 160 0.93 -7.55 2.96
C LEU A 160 1.82 -8.68 3.49
N VAL A 161 2.33 -9.56 2.62
CA VAL A 161 2.99 -10.82 3.01
C VAL A 161 4.21 -10.65 3.91
N PHE A 162 4.89 -9.51 3.82
CA PHE A 162 6.04 -9.18 4.66
C PHE A 162 5.70 -8.29 5.88
N GLU A 163 4.38 -8.11 6.15
CA GLU A 163 3.85 -7.36 7.31
C GLU A 163 4.39 -5.92 7.37
N PRO A 164 4.18 -5.11 6.30
CA PRO A 164 4.67 -3.75 6.25
C PRO A 164 3.97 -2.87 7.28
N GLN A 165 4.64 -1.80 7.72
CA GLN A 165 4.03 -0.81 8.61
C GLN A 165 3.03 0.13 7.90
N LEU A 166 3.05 0.18 6.57
CA LEU A 166 2.17 1.00 5.74
C LEU A 166 1.88 0.31 4.41
N VAL A 167 0.63 0.38 3.95
CA VAL A 167 0.23 -0.08 2.62
C VAL A 167 -0.30 1.10 1.82
N LEU A 168 0.26 1.32 0.64
CA LEU A 168 -0.17 2.31 -0.33
C LEU A 168 -0.96 1.63 -1.46
N MET A 169 -2.04 2.27 -1.89
CA MET A 169 -2.87 1.78 -2.99
C MET A 169 -3.12 2.92 -3.98
N ASP A 170 -2.63 2.77 -5.21
CA ASP A 170 -2.83 3.74 -6.29
C ASP A 170 -4.00 3.30 -7.17
N GLU A 171 -5.15 3.94 -7.00
CA GLU A 171 -6.41 3.66 -7.72
C GLU A 171 -6.74 2.16 -7.85
N PRO A 172 -6.66 1.35 -6.78
CA PRO A 172 -6.74 -0.11 -6.88
C PRO A 172 -8.06 -0.62 -7.45
N LEU A 173 -9.09 0.22 -7.50
CA LEU A 173 -10.46 -0.14 -7.91
C LEU A 173 -10.88 0.51 -9.24
N GLY A 174 -10.00 1.28 -9.88
CA GLY A 174 -10.34 2.11 -11.05
C GLY A 174 -10.79 1.30 -12.28
N ALA A 175 -10.20 0.13 -12.49
CA ALA A 175 -10.46 -0.72 -13.65
C ALA A 175 -11.63 -1.72 -13.45
N LEU A 176 -12.30 -1.71 -12.29
CA LEU A 176 -13.36 -2.66 -11.95
C LEU A 176 -14.74 -2.11 -12.33
N ASP A 177 -15.66 -2.99 -12.72
CA ASP A 177 -17.07 -2.67 -12.81
C ASP A 177 -17.66 -2.27 -11.44
N LYS A 178 -18.84 -1.66 -11.45
CA LYS A 178 -19.46 -1.08 -10.24
C LYS A 178 -19.66 -2.14 -9.13
N GLN A 179 -20.20 -3.30 -9.47
CA GLN A 179 -20.54 -4.33 -8.48
C GLN A 179 -19.28 -4.93 -7.84
N LEU A 180 -18.27 -5.23 -8.67
CA LEU A 180 -17.00 -5.76 -8.21
C LEU A 180 -16.24 -4.71 -7.37
N ARG A 181 -16.32 -3.43 -7.73
CA ARG A 181 -15.73 -2.32 -6.98
C ARG A 181 -16.32 -2.21 -5.57
N GLU A 182 -17.64 -2.22 -5.44
CA GLU A 182 -18.33 -2.17 -4.15
C GLU A 182 -17.94 -3.37 -3.28
N HIS A 183 -17.89 -4.57 -3.87
CA HIS A 183 -17.44 -5.77 -3.15
C HIS A 183 -16.00 -5.63 -2.65
N MET A 184 -15.09 -5.17 -3.50
CA MET A 184 -13.68 -5.02 -3.14
C MET A 184 -13.42 -3.90 -2.11
N GLN A 185 -14.21 -2.84 -2.10
CA GLN A 185 -14.16 -1.82 -1.04
C GLN A 185 -14.44 -2.43 0.33
N MET A 186 -15.46 -3.30 0.41
CA MET A 186 -15.78 -4.01 1.65
C MET A 186 -14.67 -4.98 2.06
N GLU A 187 -14.10 -5.72 1.11
CA GLU A 187 -12.97 -6.63 1.34
C GLU A 187 -11.74 -5.90 1.92
N ILE A 188 -11.35 -4.77 1.31
CA ILE A 188 -10.23 -3.94 1.79
C ILE A 188 -10.52 -3.41 3.20
N LYS A 189 -11.74 -2.93 3.46
CA LYS A 189 -12.14 -2.44 4.77
C LYS A 189 -12.09 -3.54 5.83
N HIS A 190 -12.62 -4.73 5.52
CA HIS A 190 -12.57 -5.88 6.43
C HIS A 190 -11.13 -6.34 6.70
N LEU A 191 -10.28 -6.28 5.68
CA LEU A 191 -8.87 -6.62 5.83
C LEU A 191 -8.14 -5.62 6.74
N HIS A 192 -8.37 -4.32 6.53
CA HIS A 192 -7.83 -3.26 7.38
C HIS A 192 -8.26 -3.46 8.85
N GLN A 193 -9.55 -3.73 9.10
CA GLN A 193 -10.06 -3.96 10.46
C GLN A 193 -9.46 -5.20 11.14
N ARG A 194 -9.04 -6.23 10.37
CA ARG A 194 -8.40 -7.44 10.91
C ARG A 194 -6.90 -7.26 11.18
N LEU A 195 -6.26 -6.32 10.48
CA LEU A 195 -4.83 -6.06 10.62
C LEU A 195 -4.50 -5.01 11.71
N GLY A 196 -5.48 -4.17 12.09
CA GLY A 196 -5.35 -3.13 13.13
C GLY A 196 -4.81 -1.83 12.58
#